data_e7e5cf3d11dba0d90b786dd33ebd9f39
#
_entry.id   e7e5cf3d11dba0d90b786dd33ebd9f39
#
_cell.length_a   1.000
_cell.length_b   1.000
_cell.length_c   1.000
_cell.angle_alpha   90.00
_cell.angle_beta   90.00
_cell.angle_gamma   90.00
#
_symmetry.space_group_name_H-M   'P 1'
#
loop_
_entity.id
_entity.type
_entity.pdbx_description
1 polymer ?
#
loop_
_entity_poly.entity_id
_entity_poly.type
_entity_poly.pdbx_seq_one_letter_code
_entity_poly.pdbx_strand_id
1 'polypeptide(L)'
;QIRIDVSSSTTFETPLKLPKLQNRYGAQMSGSVENGFTMNSNSWGQRMNTLGDEYYDTANSPYHLTHNAYDISDFYRVGTNFNNSIALSGGTKVAQTYFSYGNTTANGIVETNKFERHNISLRQNFSFFKDKLKIDISANYINQKTQNRPTGGTFFNPIYQVYTSPRNIDMNWYRKNYYDTSATWQSNPYSYIASEIGADGLPISVIQSGKTSTLSDANYGKQ
;
A
#
# COMPACT_ATOMS: atom_id res chain seq x y z
N GLN A 1 -2.54 -32.73 -32.15
CA GLN A 1 -3.61 -32.29 -31.27
C GLN A 1 -3.22 -30.99 -30.61
N ILE A 2 -4.15 -30.02 -30.54
CA ILE A 2 -3.96 -28.75 -29.87
C ILE A 2 -4.69 -28.83 -28.52
N ARG A 3 -4.07 -28.36 -27.45
CA ARG A 3 -4.64 -28.24 -26.12
C ARG A 3 -4.60 -26.77 -25.68
N ILE A 4 -5.68 -26.32 -25.11
CA ILE A 4 -5.83 -24.99 -24.54
C ILE A 4 -6.19 -25.16 -23.07
N ASP A 5 -5.42 -24.55 -22.18
CA ASP A 5 -5.67 -24.52 -20.75
C ASP A 5 -5.91 -23.05 -20.35
N VAL A 6 -7.01 -22.79 -19.68
CA VAL A 6 -7.36 -21.47 -19.15
C VAL A 6 -7.58 -21.60 -17.66
N SER A 7 -6.95 -20.71 -16.89
CA SER A 7 -7.12 -20.65 -15.45
C SER A 7 -7.38 -19.20 -15.01
N SER A 8 -8.34 -19.05 -14.13
CA SER A 8 -8.65 -17.76 -13.50
C SER A 8 -8.92 -18.01 -12.02
N SER A 9 -8.27 -17.22 -11.15
CA SER A 9 -8.54 -17.25 -9.73
C SER A 9 -8.62 -15.84 -9.16
N THR A 10 -9.53 -15.66 -8.23
CA THR A 10 -9.72 -14.41 -7.50
C THR A 10 -9.63 -14.70 -6.01
N THR A 11 -8.80 -13.93 -5.31
CA THR A 11 -8.66 -14.01 -3.86
C THR A 11 -8.98 -12.67 -3.24
N PHE A 12 -9.75 -12.69 -2.15
CA PHE A 12 -10.02 -11.53 -1.31
C PHE A 12 -9.28 -11.69 0.01
N GLU A 13 -8.65 -10.63 0.46
CA GLU A 13 -7.80 -10.64 1.65
C GLU A 13 -8.28 -9.59 2.64
N THR A 14 -8.38 -9.97 3.91
CA THR A 14 -8.67 -9.07 5.02
C THR A 14 -7.73 -9.37 6.18
N PRO A 15 -7.44 -8.40 7.06
CA PRO A 15 -6.65 -8.67 8.25
C PRO A 15 -7.31 -9.75 9.12
N LEU A 16 -6.58 -10.81 9.42
CA LEU A 16 -7.10 -11.92 10.23
C LEU A 16 -7.29 -11.50 11.69
N LYS A 17 -6.36 -10.70 12.22
CA LYS A 17 -6.35 -10.27 13.61
C LYS A 17 -5.70 -8.90 13.73
N LEU A 18 -6.38 -8.00 14.40
CA LEU A 18 -5.87 -6.67 14.73
C LEU A 18 -5.60 -6.57 16.23
N PRO A 19 -4.62 -5.76 16.66
CA PRO A 19 -4.38 -5.53 18.08
C PRO A 19 -5.57 -4.82 18.72
N LYS A 20 -5.87 -5.19 19.95
CA LYS A 20 -6.86 -4.47 20.76
C LYS A 20 -6.19 -3.26 21.38
N LEU A 21 -6.65 -2.09 21.01
CA LEU A 21 -6.18 -0.82 21.59
C LEU A 21 -7.17 -0.31 22.64
N GLN A 22 -6.68 0.55 23.50
CA GLN A 22 -7.51 1.25 24.47
C GLN A 22 -8.40 2.29 23.76
N ASN A 23 -9.60 2.56 24.30
CA ASN A 23 -10.58 3.49 23.74
C ASN A 23 -11.06 4.52 24.80
N ARG A 24 -10.22 4.85 25.77
CA ARG A 24 -10.57 5.79 26.85
C ARG A 24 -9.81 7.09 26.77
N TYR A 25 -8.55 7.03 26.34
CA TYR A 25 -7.64 8.18 26.31
C TYR A 25 -7.33 8.53 24.86
N GLY A 26 -7.39 9.81 24.56
CA GLY A 26 -7.10 10.36 23.24
C GLY A 26 -5.73 11.03 23.18
N ALA A 27 -5.63 12.05 22.34
CA ALA A 27 -4.46 12.90 22.22
C ALA A 27 -4.20 13.65 23.53
N GLN A 28 -2.95 13.87 23.84
CA GLN A 28 -2.57 14.83 24.86
C GLN A 28 -2.57 16.23 24.23
N MET A 29 -3.55 17.04 24.64
CA MET A 29 -3.73 18.39 24.15
C MET A 29 -3.29 19.41 25.21
N SER A 30 -2.70 20.50 24.77
CA SER A 30 -2.36 21.66 25.59
C SER A 30 -2.49 22.95 24.78
N GLY A 31 -2.59 24.08 25.46
CA GLY A 31 -2.79 25.39 24.85
C GLY A 31 -4.19 25.93 25.03
N SER A 32 -4.50 27.00 24.33
CA SER A 32 -5.80 27.68 24.32
C SER A 32 -6.07 28.28 22.95
N VAL A 33 -7.31 28.75 22.73
CA VAL A 33 -7.67 29.46 21.51
C VAL A 33 -6.78 30.68 21.28
N GLU A 34 -6.37 31.39 22.34
CA GLU A 34 -5.52 32.59 22.25
C GLU A 34 -4.07 32.26 21.93
N ASN A 35 -3.54 31.19 22.50
CA ASN A 35 -2.12 30.82 22.41
C ASN A 35 -1.85 29.69 21.39
N GLY A 36 -2.91 29.21 20.75
CA GLY A 36 -2.85 28.06 19.87
C GLY A 36 -2.82 26.73 20.64
N PHE A 37 -3.15 25.66 19.93
CA PHE A 37 -3.15 24.31 20.47
C PHE A 37 -1.91 23.54 20.05
N THR A 38 -1.41 22.70 20.96
CA THR A 38 -0.40 21.71 20.65
C THR A 38 -0.88 20.32 20.99
N MET A 39 -0.52 19.36 20.17
CA MET A 39 -0.85 17.95 20.35
C MET A 39 0.41 17.12 20.49
N ASN A 40 0.47 16.31 21.54
CA ASN A 40 1.46 15.25 21.60
C ASN A 40 0.93 14.03 20.83
N SER A 41 1.76 13.41 20.02
CA SER A 41 1.42 12.24 19.21
C SER A 41 1.13 10.96 20.02
N ASN A 42 1.19 11.01 21.34
CA ASN A 42 0.89 9.87 22.20
C ASN A 42 -0.62 9.70 22.41
N SER A 43 -1.09 8.47 22.48
CA SER A 43 -2.49 8.13 22.70
C SER A 43 -2.89 7.95 24.19
N TRP A 44 -2.08 8.46 25.12
CA TRP A 44 -2.33 8.41 26.58
C TRP A 44 -2.47 9.83 27.16
N GLY A 45 -3.16 10.71 26.46
CA GLY A 45 -3.47 12.06 26.91
C GLY A 45 -4.70 12.10 27.82
N GLN A 46 -5.57 13.09 27.61
CA GLN A 46 -6.79 13.23 28.37
C GLN A 46 -7.81 12.15 28.02
N ARG A 47 -8.73 11.89 28.91
CA ARG A 47 -9.90 11.05 28.58
C ARG A 47 -10.72 11.77 27.53
N MET A 48 -11.13 11.06 26.46
CA MET A 48 -11.84 11.65 25.33
C MET A 48 -13.13 12.38 25.73
N ASN A 49 -13.83 11.89 26.75
CA ASN A 49 -15.04 12.53 27.26
C ASN A 49 -14.79 13.71 28.21
N THR A 50 -13.56 14.09 28.45
CA THR A 50 -13.19 15.24 29.31
C THR A 50 -12.42 16.32 28.55
N LEU A 51 -12.15 16.13 27.27
CA LEU A 51 -11.62 17.17 26.39
C LEU A 51 -12.71 18.23 26.15
N GLY A 52 -12.34 19.50 26.25
CA GLY A 52 -13.24 20.59 25.93
C GLY A 52 -13.60 20.63 24.43
N ASP A 53 -14.74 21.18 24.10
CA ASP A 53 -15.24 21.25 22.72
C ASP A 53 -14.33 22.06 21.79
N GLU A 54 -13.56 23.01 22.34
CA GLU A 54 -12.60 23.83 21.63
C GLU A 54 -11.49 23.02 20.94
N TYR A 55 -11.16 21.84 21.45
CA TYR A 55 -10.15 20.95 20.84
C TYR A 55 -10.67 20.20 19.61
N TYR A 56 -12.00 20.09 19.48
CA TYR A 56 -12.64 19.46 18.32
C TYR A 56 -13.01 20.48 17.24
N ASP A 57 -12.99 21.77 17.57
CA ASP A 57 -13.27 22.83 16.61
C ASP A 57 -12.08 23.04 15.68
N THR A 58 -12.26 22.64 14.42
CA THR A 58 -11.24 22.76 13.39
C THR A 58 -10.92 24.21 12.99
N ALA A 59 -11.75 25.19 13.36
CA ALA A 59 -11.44 26.60 13.17
C ALA A 59 -10.37 27.10 14.13
N ASN A 60 -10.30 26.50 15.32
CA ASN A 60 -9.37 26.87 16.38
C ASN A 60 -8.21 25.87 16.54
N SER A 61 -8.43 24.62 16.22
CA SER A 61 -7.43 23.55 16.34
C SER A 61 -7.05 22.98 14.97
N PRO A 62 -5.76 22.95 14.63
CA PRO A 62 -5.30 22.33 13.38
C PRO A 62 -5.39 20.80 13.42
N TYR A 63 -5.77 20.24 14.55
CA TYR A 63 -5.85 18.79 14.77
C TYR A 63 -7.28 18.32 14.59
N HIS A 64 -7.49 17.47 13.61
CA HIS A 64 -8.79 16.89 13.34
C HIS A 64 -9.04 15.72 14.30
N LEU A 65 -9.70 16.00 15.40
CA LEU A 65 -10.02 15.04 16.45
C LEU A 65 -11.52 14.68 16.43
N THR A 66 -11.85 13.54 17.00
CA THR A 66 -13.22 13.06 17.22
C THR A 66 -13.44 12.74 18.69
N HIS A 67 -14.72 12.75 19.13
CA HIS A 67 -15.07 12.38 20.51
C HIS A 67 -14.87 10.88 20.80
N ASN A 68 -14.69 10.08 19.80
CA ASN A 68 -14.57 8.62 19.91
C ASN A 68 -13.23 8.12 19.36
N ALA A 69 -12.81 6.97 19.85
CA ALA A 69 -11.68 6.28 19.27
C ALA A 69 -12.04 5.75 17.87
N TYR A 70 -11.14 5.89 16.91
CA TYR A 70 -11.29 5.27 15.60
C TYR A 70 -11.14 3.74 15.69
N ASP A 71 -11.81 3.03 14.81
CA ASP A 71 -11.58 1.59 14.61
C ASP A 71 -10.37 1.39 13.70
N ILE A 72 -9.40 0.60 14.15
CA ILE A 72 -8.22 0.27 13.35
C ILE A 72 -8.60 -0.44 12.06
N SER A 73 -9.68 -1.20 12.07
CA SER A 73 -10.16 -1.91 10.88
C SER A 73 -10.47 -0.96 9.73
N ASP A 74 -10.89 0.29 10.02
CA ASP A 74 -11.21 1.31 9.02
C ASP A 74 -9.99 1.76 8.20
N PHE A 75 -8.79 1.54 8.72
CA PHE A 75 -7.56 1.81 7.98
C PHE A 75 -7.37 0.85 6.81
N TYR A 76 -7.81 -0.38 6.96
CA TYR A 76 -7.59 -1.42 5.97
C TYR A 76 -8.76 -1.49 4.97
N ARG A 77 -8.44 -1.92 3.78
CA ARG A 77 -9.45 -2.29 2.77
C ARG A 77 -9.41 -3.79 2.52
N VAL A 78 -10.40 -4.29 1.81
CA VAL A 78 -10.34 -5.63 1.26
C VAL A 78 -9.29 -5.66 0.14
N GLY A 79 -8.24 -6.41 0.35
CA GLY A 79 -7.26 -6.71 -0.69
C GLY A 79 -7.85 -7.64 -1.75
N THR A 80 -7.39 -7.50 -2.98
CA THR A 80 -7.83 -8.35 -4.11
C THR A 80 -6.63 -8.86 -4.86
N ASN A 81 -6.68 -10.12 -5.27
CA ASN A 81 -5.65 -10.72 -6.10
C ASN A 81 -6.32 -11.51 -7.23
N PHE A 82 -6.09 -11.08 -8.46
CA PHE A 82 -6.56 -11.70 -9.68
C PHE A 82 -5.40 -12.36 -10.40
N ASN A 83 -5.48 -13.68 -10.57
CA ASN A 83 -4.52 -14.44 -11.36
C ASN A 83 -5.23 -15.06 -12.55
N ASN A 84 -4.83 -14.70 -13.74
CA ASN A 84 -5.37 -15.22 -14.97
C ASN A 84 -4.26 -15.80 -15.82
N SER A 85 -4.47 -16.94 -16.42
CA SER A 85 -3.51 -17.53 -17.34
C SER A 85 -4.20 -18.28 -18.48
N ILE A 86 -3.52 -18.26 -19.61
CA ILE A 86 -3.85 -19.08 -20.77
C ILE A 86 -2.59 -19.79 -21.22
N ALA A 87 -2.72 -21.08 -21.51
CA ALA A 87 -1.63 -21.85 -22.10
C ALA A 87 -2.15 -22.60 -23.34
N LEU A 88 -1.32 -22.60 -24.34
CA LEU A 88 -1.54 -23.29 -25.62
C LEU A 88 -0.41 -24.30 -25.81
N SER A 89 -0.76 -25.53 -26.08
CA SER A 89 0.22 -26.55 -26.43
C SER A 89 -0.26 -27.36 -27.62
N GLY A 90 0.67 -27.75 -28.46
CA GLY A 90 0.35 -28.56 -29.62
C GLY A 90 1.58 -28.92 -30.40
N GLY A 91 1.44 -29.85 -31.30
CA GLY A 91 2.51 -30.22 -32.17
C GLY A 91 2.38 -31.61 -32.76
N THR A 92 3.46 -32.01 -33.40
CA THR A 92 3.67 -33.30 -34.04
C THR A 92 4.80 -34.06 -33.33
N LYS A 93 5.14 -35.23 -33.80
CA LYS A 93 6.33 -35.96 -33.32
C LYS A 93 7.66 -35.24 -33.62
N VAL A 94 7.66 -34.34 -34.60
CA VAL A 94 8.87 -33.60 -35.04
C VAL A 94 8.96 -32.22 -34.37
N ALA A 95 7.84 -31.58 -34.08
CA ALA A 95 7.83 -30.24 -33.54
C ALA A 95 6.71 -30.11 -32.49
N GLN A 96 7.04 -29.61 -31.30
CA GLN A 96 6.09 -29.37 -30.22
C GLN A 96 6.26 -27.94 -29.74
N THR A 97 5.14 -27.24 -29.64
CA THR A 97 5.07 -25.85 -29.23
C THR A 97 4.28 -25.73 -27.95
N TYR A 98 4.77 -24.95 -27.02
CA TYR A 98 4.07 -24.49 -25.84
C TYR A 98 4.20 -22.97 -25.74
N PHE A 99 3.08 -22.32 -25.56
CA PHE A 99 3.00 -20.87 -25.28
C PHE A 99 2.11 -20.66 -24.07
N SER A 100 2.51 -19.77 -23.19
CA SER A 100 1.63 -19.34 -22.11
C SER A 100 1.76 -17.85 -21.84
N TYR A 101 0.64 -17.27 -21.42
CA TYR A 101 0.56 -15.93 -20.89
C TYR A 101 -0.12 -15.98 -19.52
N GLY A 102 0.46 -15.31 -18.55
CA GLY A 102 -0.09 -15.14 -17.22
C GLY A 102 -0.11 -13.67 -16.81
N ASN A 103 -1.19 -13.26 -16.17
CA ASN A 103 -1.35 -11.95 -15.58
C ASN A 103 -1.72 -12.10 -14.12
N THR A 104 -1.03 -11.36 -13.25
CA THR A 104 -1.38 -11.20 -11.84
C THR A 104 -1.58 -9.73 -11.57
N THR A 105 -2.75 -9.35 -11.03
CA THR A 105 -3.04 -8.00 -10.57
C THR A 105 -3.53 -8.08 -9.14
N ALA A 106 -2.79 -7.45 -8.21
CA ALA A 106 -3.15 -7.45 -6.80
C ALA A 106 -3.21 -6.03 -6.25
N ASN A 107 -4.24 -5.79 -5.43
CA ASN A 107 -4.34 -4.62 -4.58
C ASN A 107 -4.24 -5.10 -3.13
N GLY A 108 -3.27 -4.59 -2.38
CA GLY A 108 -3.07 -4.98 -0.99
C GLY A 108 -4.15 -4.44 -0.05
N ILE A 109 -4.16 -4.94 1.18
CA ILE A 109 -5.08 -4.50 2.24
C ILE A 109 -4.81 -3.07 2.71
N VAL A 110 -3.63 -2.52 2.46
CA VAL A 110 -3.29 -1.11 2.68
C VAL A 110 -3.54 -0.35 1.40
N GLU A 111 -4.18 0.82 1.50
CA GLU A 111 -4.47 1.66 0.34
C GLU A 111 -3.21 1.98 -0.46
N THR A 112 -3.37 2.18 -1.76
CA THR A 112 -2.31 2.49 -2.73
C THR A 112 -1.31 1.37 -3.01
N ASN A 113 -1.29 0.29 -2.21
CA ASN A 113 -0.44 -0.86 -2.47
C ASN A 113 -0.98 -1.64 -3.68
N LYS A 114 -0.18 -1.73 -4.75
CA LYS A 114 -0.52 -2.43 -5.98
C LYS A 114 0.65 -3.28 -6.46
N PHE A 115 0.30 -4.39 -7.04
CA PHE A 115 1.21 -5.29 -7.72
C PHE A 115 0.62 -5.72 -9.05
N GLU A 116 1.42 -5.66 -10.11
CA GLU A 116 1.06 -6.10 -11.44
C GLU A 116 2.20 -6.89 -12.04
N ARG A 117 1.88 -8.04 -12.62
CA ARG A 117 2.88 -8.90 -13.26
C ARG A 117 2.30 -9.52 -14.51
N HIS A 118 3.05 -9.45 -15.59
CA HIS A 118 2.81 -10.15 -16.84
C HIS A 118 3.94 -11.14 -17.06
N ASN A 119 3.59 -12.36 -17.42
CA ASN A 119 4.54 -13.42 -17.71
C ASN A 119 4.19 -14.06 -19.03
N ILE A 120 5.13 -14.09 -19.97
CA ILE A 120 5.01 -14.75 -21.25
C ILE A 120 6.07 -15.85 -21.30
N SER A 121 5.66 -17.05 -21.64
CA SER A 121 6.58 -18.18 -21.83
C SER A 121 6.34 -18.83 -23.19
N LEU A 122 7.43 -19.06 -23.89
CA LEU A 122 7.45 -19.82 -25.13
C LEU A 122 8.44 -20.97 -25.00
N ARG A 123 8.01 -22.16 -25.37
CA ARG A 123 8.90 -23.31 -25.50
C ARG A 123 8.62 -24.00 -26.82
N GLN A 124 9.69 -24.31 -27.56
CA GLN A 124 9.65 -24.98 -28.82
C GLN A 124 10.66 -26.12 -28.82
N ASN A 125 10.18 -27.33 -29.07
CA ASN A 125 11.02 -28.52 -29.18
C ASN A 125 10.96 -29.04 -30.62
N PHE A 126 12.11 -29.38 -31.16
CA PHE A 126 12.26 -30.02 -32.45
C PHE A 126 13.02 -31.33 -32.31
N SER A 127 12.61 -32.33 -33.08
CA SER A 127 13.29 -33.61 -33.20
C SER A 127 13.47 -33.96 -34.67
N PHE A 128 14.71 -34.07 -35.10
CA PHE A 128 15.10 -34.33 -36.49
C PHE A 128 15.88 -35.63 -36.61
N PHE A 129 15.92 -36.17 -37.81
CA PHE A 129 16.72 -37.35 -38.18
C PHE A 129 16.43 -38.57 -37.29
N LYS A 130 15.16 -38.91 -37.06
CA LYS A 130 14.75 -40.02 -36.18
C LYS A 130 15.32 -39.87 -34.75
N ASP A 131 15.13 -38.71 -34.17
CA ASP A 131 15.58 -38.34 -32.82
C ASP A 131 17.10 -38.20 -32.58
N LYS A 132 17.88 -38.23 -33.67
CA LYS A 132 19.32 -38.02 -33.55
C LYS A 132 19.72 -36.58 -33.29
N LEU A 133 18.89 -35.61 -33.66
CA LEU A 133 19.11 -34.19 -33.36
C LEU A 133 17.85 -33.65 -32.66
N LYS A 134 18.01 -33.17 -31.41
CA LYS A 134 16.98 -32.51 -30.63
C LYS A 134 17.38 -31.08 -30.36
N ILE A 135 16.47 -30.15 -30.62
CA ILE A 135 16.67 -28.72 -30.38
C ILE A 135 15.51 -28.27 -29.47
N ASP A 136 15.87 -27.73 -28.31
CA ASP A 136 14.95 -27.18 -27.35
C ASP A 136 15.22 -25.68 -27.21
N ILE A 137 14.21 -24.88 -27.51
CA ILE A 137 14.26 -23.42 -27.39
C ILE A 137 13.26 -23.00 -26.30
N SER A 138 13.68 -22.20 -25.37
CA SER A 138 12.78 -21.58 -24.38
C SER A 138 13.06 -20.10 -24.24
N ALA A 139 11.98 -19.31 -24.18
CA ALA A 139 12.03 -17.88 -23.94
C ALA A 139 11.00 -17.54 -22.86
N ASN A 140 11.40 -16.75 -21.89
CA ASN A 140 10.53 -16.22 -20.86
C ASN A 140 10.68 -14.71 -20.78
N TYR A 141 9.56 -14.00 -20.75
CA TYR A 141 9.53 -12.57 -20.54
C TYR A 141 8.63 -12.26 -19.34
N ILE A 142 9.17 -11.51 -18.39
CA ILE A 142 8.44 -11.08 -17.20
C ILE A 142 8.51 -9.57 -17.10
N ASN A 143 7.36 -8.93 -17.01
CA ASN A 143 7.22 -7.52 -16.65
C ASN A 143 6.49 -7.44 -15.31
N GLN A 144 7.07 -6.73 -14.34
CA GLN A 144 6.51 -6.60 -13.01
C GLN A 144 6.59 -5.15 -12.55
N LYS A 145 5.47 -4.65 -12.04
CA LYS A 145 5.37 -3.34 -11.41
C LYS A 145 4.84 -3.49 -9.98
N THR A 146 5.51 -2.85 -9.05
CA THR A 146 5.07 -2.79 -7.66
C THR A 146 5.00 -1.32 -7.26
N GLN A 147 3.89 -0.94 -6.65
CA GLN A 147 3.66 0.42 -6.15
C GLN A 147 3.42 0.38 -4.64
N ASN A 148 4.06 1.31 -3.92
CA ASN A 148 3.88 1.51 -2.47
C ASN A 148 4.01 0.21 -1.66
N ARG A 149 5.07 -0.54 -1.93
CA ARG A 149 5.39 -1.74 -1.15
C ARG A 149 5.56 -1.36 0.32
N PRO A 150 4.87 -2.03 1.27
CA PRO A 150 5.08 -1.80 2.68
C PRO A 150 6.54 -2.04 3.05
N THR A 151 7.14 -1.07 3.70
CA THR A 151 8.49 -1.17 4.25
C THR A 151 8.44 -1.31 5.77
N GLY A 152 9.43 -1.97 6.35
CA GLY A 152 9.58 -2.01 7.80
C GLY A 152 10.08 -0.66 8.34
N GLY A 153 9.97 -0.48 9.65
CA GLY A 153 10.45 0.72 10.35
C GLY A 153 9.35 1.72 10.72
N THR A 154 9.77 2.84 11.29
CA THR A 154 8.85 3.82 11.88
C THR A 154 8.42 4.91 10.91
N PHE A 155 9.26 5.22 9.91
CA PHE A 155 9.06 6.40 9.06
C PHE A 155 8.25 6.12 7.79
N PHE A 156 8.44 4.96 7.17
CA PHE A 156 7.80 4.61 5.90
C PHE A 156 6.76 3.50 6.04
N ASN A 157 6.36 3.21 7.28
CA ASN A 157 5.36 2.18 7.56
C ASN A 157 4.07 2.84 8.05
N PRO A 158 3.04 2.94 7.20
CA PRO A 158 1.77 3.56 7.60
C PRO A 158 1.08 2.80 8.74
N ILE A 159 1.32 1.50 8.84
CA ILE A 159 0.77 0.67 9.92
C ILE A 159 1.33 1.09 11.28
N TYR A 160 2.61 1.49 11.35
CA TYR A 160 3.18 2.01 12.59
C TYR A 160 2.43 3.27 13.05
N GLN A 161 2.15 4.19 12.12
CA GLN A 161 1.42 5.42 12.43
C GLN A 161 -0.01 5.14 12.91
N VAL A 162 -0.69 4.20 12.28
CA VAL A 162 -2.05 3.80 12.70
C VAL A 162 -2.06 3.29 14.14
N TYR A 163 -1.05 2.54 14.55
CA TYR A 163 -1.01 1.97 15.90
C TYR A 163 -0.50 2.94 16.97
N THR A 164 0.28 3.94 16.59
CA THR A 164 0.88 4.91 17.52
C THR A 164 0.18 6.25 17.56
N SER A 165 -0.65 6.57 16.58
CA SER A 165 -1.43 7.81 16.56
C SER A 165 -2.41 7.90 17.73
N PRO A 166 -2.74 9.12 18.18
CA PRO A 166 -3.78 9.32 19.19
C PRO A 166 -5.09 8.65 18.79
N ARG A 167 -5.76 8.01 19.74
CA ARG A 167 -6.94 7.19 19.48
C ARG A 167 -8.13 7.94 18.92
N ASN A 168 -8.18 9.24 19.08
CA ASN A 168 -9.30 10.11 18.70
C ASN A 168 -9.00 11.02 17.50
N ILE A 169 -8.03 10.67 16.66
CA ILE A 169 -7.85 11.38 15.38
C ILE A 169 -9.00 11.02 14.41
N ASP A 170 -9.39 11.95 13.57
CA ASP A 170 -10.33 11.68 12.48
C ASP A 170 -9.63 10.99 11.31
N MET A 171 -9.64 9.66 11.33
CA MET A 171 -9.03 8.86 10.27
C MET A 171 -9.61 9.13 8.89
N ASN A 172 -10.90 9.47 8.80
CA ASN A 172 -11.55 9.74 7.52
C ASN A 172 -11.09 11.08 6.94
N TRP A 173 -10.91 12.08 7.81
CA TRP A 173 -10.34 13.35 7.37
C TRP A 173 -8.91 13.16 6.89
N TYR A 174 -8.07 12.51 7.65
CA TYR A 174 -6.67 12.26 7.28
C TYR A 174 -6.54 11.43 6.00
N ARG A 175 -7.43 10.46 5.79
CA ARG A 175 -7.50 9.68 4.55
C ARG A 175 -7.78 10.55 3.32
N LYS A 176 -8.67 11.54 3.45
CA LYS A 176 -9.05 12.43 2.35
C LYS A 176 -8.02 13.53 2.10
N ASN A 177 -7.24 13.90 3.10
CA ASN A 177 -6.35 15.05 3.10
C ASN A 177 -4.86 14.66 3.22
N TYR A 178 -4.49 13.50 2.76
CA TYR A 178 -3.12 13.02 2.87
C TYR A 178 -2.12 13.81 1.98
N TYR A 179 -2.59 14.57 1.01
CA TYR A 179 -1.81 15.47 0.19
C TYR A 179 -1.63 16.87 0.79
N ASP A 180 -2.32 17.17 1.88
CA ASP A 180 -2.23 18.48 2.49
C ASP A 180 -0.87 18.64 3.19
N THR A 181 0.04 19.35 2.55
CA THR A 181 1.36 19.67 3.09
C THR A 181 1.32 20.79 4.14
N SER A 182 0.20 21.51 4.26
CA SER A 182 -0.01 22.56 5.26
C SER A 182 -0.55 22.02 6.58
N ALA A 183 -1.20 20.86 6.56
CA ALA A 183 -1.68 20.22 7.76
C ALA A 183 -0.53 19.70 8.60
N THR A 184 -0.74 19.60 9.88
CA THR A 184 0.16 18.94 10.83
C THR A 184 0.18 17.42 10.58
N TRP A 185 0.68 17.04 9.43
CA TRP A 185 0.76 15.68 8.93
C TRP A 185 1.49 14.71 9.88
N GLN A 186 2.21 15.21 10.89
CA GLN A 186 2.87 14.39 11.91
C GLN A 186 1.93 13.36 12.57
N SER A 187 0.64 13.62 12.53
CA SER A 187 -0.38 12.72 13.07
C SER A 187 -1.15 11.97 11.99
N ASN A 188 -0.82 12.16 10.72
CA ASN A 188 -1.53 11.49 9.63
C ASN A 188 -0.89 10.15 9.25
N PRO A 189 -1.52 9.02 9.57
CA PRO A 189 -0.99 7.70 9.23
C PRO A 189 -0.93 7.46 7.72
N TYR A 190 -1.70 8.22 6.92
CA TYR A 190 -1.73 8.10 5.47
C TYR A 190 -0.66 8.92 4.76
N SER A 191 -0.02 9.90 5.41
CA SER A 191 1.02 10.74 4.79
C SER A 191 2.26 9.95 4.33
N TYR A 192 2.45 8.75 4.85
CA TYR A 192 3.51 7.83 4.42
C TYR A 192 3.13 6.97 3.20
N ILE A 193 1.87 6.93 2.84
CA ILE A 193 1.35 6.17 1.71
C ILE A 193 1.43 7.01 0.43
N ALA A 194 1.32 8.33 0.59
CA ALA A 194 1.32 9.26 -0.51
C ALA A 194 2.56 10.15 -0.48
N SER A 195 3.25 10.14 -1.57
CA SER A 195 4.30 11.08 -1.91
C SER A 195 3.94 11.70 -3.25
N GLU A 196 4.36 12.92 -3.49
CA GLU A 196 4.31 13.44 -4.85
C GLU A 196 5.05 12.47 -5.77
N ILE A 197 4.41 12.11 -6.86
CA ILE A 197 4.99 11.20 -7.83
C ILE A 197 5.51 12.02 -9.00
N GLY A 198 6.80 11.92 -9.28
CA GLY A 198 7.44 12.53 -10.43
C GLY A 198 6.95 11.94 -11.75
N ALA A 199 7.29 12.58 -12.84
CA ALA A 199 6.98 12.12 -14.20
C ALA A 199 7.57 10.73 -14.50
N ASP A 200 8.57 10.31 -13.76
CA ASP A 200 9.19 8.98 -13.80
C ASP A 200 8.44 7.92 -12.97
N GLY A 201 7.32 8.30 -12.33
CA GLY A 201 6.53 7.43 -11.46
C GLY A 201 7.17 7.14 -10.11
N LEU A 202 8.22 7.88 -9.72
CA LEU A 202 8.88 7.75 -8.42
C LEU A 202 8.43 8.85 -7.47
N PRO A 203 8.40 8.57 -6.16
CA PRO A 203 8.13 9.59 -5.16
C PRO A 203 9.22 10.67 -5.18
N ILE A 204 8.85 11.95 -5.30
CA ILE A 204 9.78 13.08 -5.30
C ILE A 204 9.90 13.77 -3.95
N SER A 205 8.95 13.61 -3.07
CA SER A 205 9.02 14.15 -1.72
C SER A 205 8.39 13.23 -0.69
N VAL A 206 8.96 13.22 0.49
CA VAL A 206 8.39 12.59 1.70
C VAL A 206 8.35 13.65 2.78
N ILE A 207 7.19 13.79 3.39
CA ILE A 207 7.04 14.67 4.53
C ILE A 207 7.48 13.89 5.78
N GLN A 208 8.48 14.38 6.48
CA GLN A 208 9.04 13.77 7.67
C GLN A 208 9.27 14.82 8.76
N SER A 209 8.69 14.61 9.94
CA SER A 209 8.93 15.46 11.14
C SER A 209 8.85 16.97 10.90
N GLY A 210 7.79 17.46 10.21
CA GLY A 210 7.60 18.88 9.90
C GLY A 210 8.56 19.42 8.85
N LYS A 211 9.30 18.56 8.16
CA LYS A 211 10.18 18.94 7.06
C LYS A 211 9.81 18.14 5.82
N THR A 212 9.66 18.84 4.71
CA THR A 212 9.60 18.20 3.41
C THR A 212 11.03 17.95 2.95
N SER A 213 11.40 16.70 2.74
CA SER A 213 12.64 16.36 2.06
C SER A 213 12.33 15.85 0.65
N THR A 214 13.04 16.36 -0.34
CA THR A 214 12.99 15.81 -1.68
C THR A 214 13.72 14.47 -1.70
N LEU A 215 13.09 13.45 -2.23
CA LEU A 215 13.68 12.11 -2.35
C LEU A 215 14.86 12.05 -3.33
N SER A 216 15.06 13.12 -4.14
CA SER A 216 16.26 13.26 -4.96
C SER A 216 17.55 13.36 -4.12
N ASP A 217 17.45 13.82 -2.87
CA ASP A 217 18.59 13.98 -1.97
C ASP A 217 18.84 12.76 -1.07
N ALA A 218 17.87 11.86 -0.99
CA ALA A 218 18.01 10.61 -0.28
C ALA A 218 17.90 9.50 -1.34
N ASN A 219 18.88 8.65 -1.46
CA ASN A 219 18.88 7.46 -2.34
C ASN A 219 17.72 6.45 -2.04
N TYR A 220 16.54 6.97 -1.72
CA TYR A 220 15.32 6.24 -1.48
C TYR A 220 14.58 6.08 -2.81
N GLY A 221 14.68 4.96 -3.42
CA GLY A 221 13.95 4.64 -4.64
C GLY A 221 14.76 3.94 -5.71
N LYS A 222 16.04 3.71 -5.45
CA LYS A 222 16.88 2.88 -6.32
C LYS A 222 17.23 1.56 -5.62
N GLN A 223 16.21 0.80 -5.25
CA GLN A 223 16.36 -0.62 -4.92
C GLN A 223 15.39 -1.45 -5.75
#